data_93c6cbf9f58df3cbeba1aa50fb1e68ec
#
_entry.id   93c6cbf9f58df3cbeba1aa50fb1e68ec
#
_cell.length_a   1.000
_cell.length_b   1.000
_cell.length_c   1.000
_cell.angle_alpha   90.00
_cell.angle_beta   90.00
_cell.angle_gamma   90.00
#
_symmetry.space_group_name_H-M   'P 1'
#
loop_
_entity.id
_entity.type
_entity.pdbx_description
1 polymer ?
#
loop_
_entity_poly.entity_id
_entity_poly.type
_entity_poly.pdbx_seq_one_letter_code
_entity_poly.pdbx_strand_id
1 'polypeptide(L)'
;MTAPLFYVDNMPYTQPDCDQIVQCLEERPEFQEPAGCRFAVCLQDTAHWLALCLWLKPLGASVLPIHSGTPYAAARTLAESTGCTYLLFGEQLQKVTPEVIRGKAKTTCAEGGELIQLSSGTTGNPKTITRPWHDIERELAAYVAQFTEAMSLTPVVACPVTHSYGLICGVLAALQRGIAPQVITNLNPRSILARLRAVPEH
;
A
#
# COMPACT_ATOMS: atom_id res chain seq x y z
N MET A 1 -13.50 -21.75 -9.41
CA MET A 1 -12.24 -21.14 -8.92
C MET A 1 -12.46 -19.64 -8.83
N THR A 2 -12.12 -19.03 -7.72
CA THR A 2 -12.23 -17.57 -7.52
C THR A 2 -11.22 -16.87 -8.43
N ALA A 3 -11.61 -15.77 -9.08
CA ALA A 3 -10.69 -15.00 -9.92
C ALA A 3 -9.58 -14.37 -9.08
N PRO A 4 -8.34 -14.27 -9.59
CA PRO A 4 -7.25 -13.57 -8.90
C PRO A 4 -7.57 -12.09 -8.71
N LEU A 5 -7.24 -11.57 -7.54
CA LEU A 5 -7.30 -10.15 -7.22
C LEU A 5 -6.07 -9.43 -7.79
N PHE A 6 -4.90 -10.04 -7.64
CA PHE A 6 -3.64 -9.58 -8.23
C PHE A 6 -2.67 -10.76 -8.40
N TYR A 7 -1.59 -10.52 -9.11
CA TYR A 7 -0.46 -11.44 -9.23
C TYR A 7 0.81 -10.78 -8.69
N VAL A 8 1.66 -11.57 -8.01
CA VAL A 8 3.02 -11.18 -7.64
C VAL A 8 3.98 -12.22 -8.22
N ASP A 9 4.86 -11.80 -9.11
CA ASP A 9 5.83 -12.67 -9.81
C ASP A 9 5.22 -13.96 -10.39
N ASN A 10 4.05 -13.86 -11.03
CA ASN A 10 3.21 -14.94 -11.61
C ASN A 10 2.35 -15.72 -10.64
N MET A 11 2.55 -15.58 -9.34
CA MET A 11 1.70 -16.26 -8.37
C MET A 11 0.37 -15.51 -8.26
N PRO A 12 -0.78 -16.15 -8.52
CA PRO A 12 -2.09 -15.55 -8.34
C PRO A 12 -2.44 -15.46 -6.86
N TYR A 13 -3.07 -14.37 -6.47
CA TYR A 13 -3.64 -14.17 -5.15
C TYR A 13 -5.12 -13.81 -5.31
N THR A 14 -5.98 -14.66 -4.75
CA THR A 14 -7.44 -14.46 -4.71
C THR A 14 -7.84 -13.75 -3.42
N GLN A 15 -9.11 -13.33 -3.31
CA GLN A 15 -9.61 -12.78 -2.04
C GLN A 15 -9.44 -13.76 -0.87
N PRO A 16 -9.78 -15.06 -0.97
CA PRO A 16 -9.50 -16.03 0.10
C PRO A 16 -8.02 -16.12 0.50
N ASP A 17 -7.09 -16.01 -0.46
CA ASP A 17 -5.64 -16.01 -0.13
C ASP A 17 -5.27 -14.76 0.69
N CYS A 18 -5.81 -13.60 0.33
CA CYS A 18 -5.61 -12.35 1.07
C CYS A 18 -6.22 -12.45 2.47
N ASP A 19 -7.43 -12.99 2.61
CA ASP A 19 -8.11 -13.20 3.89
C ASP A 19 -7.27 -14.11 4.80
N GLN A 20 -6.71 -15.19 4.25
CA GLN A 20 -5.82 -16.09 4.99
C GLN A 20 -4.53 -15.37 5.46
N ILE A 21 -3.96 -14.50 4.62
CA ILE A 21 -2.77 -13.71 4.99
C ILE A 21 -3.04 -12.81 6.20
N VAL A 22 -4.21 -12.15 6.24
CA VAL A 22 -4.53 -11.21 7.33
C VAL A 22 -5.17 -11.85 8.54
N GLN A 23 -5.63 -13.10 8.45
CA GLN A 23 -6.35 -13.81 9.50
C GLN A 23 -5.61 -13.79 10.85
N CYS A 24 -4.29 -13.99 10.85
CA CYS A 24 -3.50 -13.96 12.08
C CYS A 24 -3.39 -12.55 12.71
N LEU A 25 -3.70 -11.52 11.95
CA LEU A 25 -3.71 -10.13 12.41
C LEU A 25 -5.08 -9.73 12.96
N GLU A 26 -6.16 -10.27 12.40
CA GLU A 26 -7.53 -9.98 12.83
C GLU A 26 -7.78 -10.33 14.31
N GLU A 27 -7.12 -11.38 14.83
CA GLU A 27 -7.23 -11.79 16.22
C GLU A 27 -6.48 -10.88 17.21
N ARG A 28 -5.63 -9.99 16.71
CA ARG A 28 -4.81 -9.11 17.57
C ARG A 28 -5.61 -7.90 18.02
N PRO A 29 -5.49 -7.47 19.30
CA PRO A 29 -6.23 -6.33 19.84
C PRO A 29 -6.05 -5.03 19.05
N GLU A 30 -4.85 -4.84 18.48
CA GLU A 30 -4.51 -3.63 17.72
C GLU A 30 -5.28 -3.48 16.42
N PHE A 31 -5.84 -4.57 15.90
CA PHE A 31 -6.62 -4.60 14.66
C PHE A 31 -8.13 -4.78 14.89
N GLN A 32 -8.60 -4.86 16.14
CA GLN A 32 -10.03 -4.93 16.44
C GLN A 32 -10.77 -3.62 16.13
N GLU A 33 -10.08 -2.48 16.36
CA GLU A 33 -10.62 -1.14 16.06
C GLU A 33 -9.58 -0.34 15.27
N PRO A 34 -9.30 -0.69 13.99
CA PRO A 34 -8.25 -0.06 13.21
C PRO A 34 -8.66 1.32 12.68
N ALA A 35 -9.96 1.66 12.71
CA ALA A 35 -10.47 2.96 12.28
C ALA A 35 -9.79 4.10 13.02
N GLY A 36 -9.28 5.09 12.27
CA GLY A 36 -8.56 6.22 12.83
C GLY A 36 -7.15 5.93 13.34
N CYS A 37 -6.69 4.67 13.33
CA CYS A 37 -5.32 4.31 13.62
C CYS A 37 -4.42 4.49 12.38
N ARG A 38 -3.14 4.78 12.63
CA ARG A 38 -2.11 4.88 11.60
C ARG A 38 -1.12 3.72 11.74
N PHE A 39 -1.01 2.93 10.70
CA PHE A 39 -0.10 1.79 10.63
C PHE A 39 1.05 2.08 9.67
N ALA A 40 2.28 2.10 10.19
CA ALA A 40 3.48 2.04 9.38
C ALA A 40 3.74 0.58 9.01
N VAL A 41 3.87 0.28 7.72
CA VAL A 41 3.96 -1.09 7.22
C VAL A 41 5.24 -1.29 6.42
N CYS A 42 6.16 -2.10 6.95
CA CYS A 42 7.44 -2.46 6.38
C CYS A 42 7.55 -3.99 6.27
N LEU A 43 7.07 -4.56 5.18
CA LEU A 43 7.07 -6.00 4.92
C LEU A 43 7.96 -6.35 3.73
N GLN A 44 8.66 -7.50 3.81
CA GLN A 44 9.47 -8.04 2.72
C GLN A 44 8.59 -8.62 1.61
N ASP A 45 7.56 -9.34 1.98
CA ASP A 45 6.65 -9.98 1.04
C ASP A 45 5.65 -8.97 0.47
N THR A 46 5.69 -8.80 -0.85
CA THR A 46 4.82 -7.85 -1.57
C THR A 46 3.36 -8.26 -1.54
N ALA A 47 3.06 -9.57 -1.58
CA ALA A 47 1.67 -10.05 -1.54
C ALA A 47 1.07 -9.82 -0.16
N HIS A 48 1.83 -10.10 0.91
CA HIS A 48 1.41 -9.81 2.28
C HIS A 48 1.21 -8.30 2.49
N TRP A 49 2.10 -7.49 1.95
CA TRP A 49 1.97 -6.03 2.02
C TRP A 49 0.70 -5.54 1.34
N LEU A 50 0.41 -6.04 0.13
CA LEU A 50 -0.80 -5.68 -0.62
C LEU A 50 -2.06 -6.17 0.08
N ALA A 51 -2.11 -7.44 0.52
CA ALA A 51 -3.25 -7.99 1.25
C ALA A 51 -3.58 -7.14 2.49
N LEU A 52 -2.56 -6.80 3.28
CA LEU A 52 -2.73 -5.96 4.47
C LEU A 52 -3.21 -4.54 4.12
N CYS A 53 -2.64 -3.90 3.11
CA CYS A 53 -3.04 -2.55 2.70
C CYS A 53 -4.50 -2.53 2.21
N LEU A 54 -4.88 -3.50 1.39
CA LEU A 54 -6.23 -3.64 0.86
C LEU A 54 -7.26 -3.98 1.94
N TRP A 55 -6.84 -4.71 2.98
CA TRP A 55 -7.67 -5.04 4.13
C TRP A 55 -7.85 -3.84 5.09
N LEU A 56 -6.77 -3.09 5.39
CA LEU A 56 -6.83 -1.93 6.29
C LEU A 56 -7.62 -0.75 5.72
N LYS A 57 -7.56 -0.56 4.39
CA LYS A 57 -8.23 0.56 3.71
C LYS A 57 -9.74 0.63 3.99
N PRO A 58 -10.57 -0.41 3.74
CA PRO A 58 -12.01 -0.36 3.99
C PRO A 58 -12.36 -0.29 5.48
N LEU A 59 -11.43 -0.66 6.38
CA LEU A 59 -11.61 -0.54 7.83
C LEU A 59 -11.36 0.89 8.35
N GLY A 60 -11.08 1.86 7.46
CA GLY A 60 -10.85 3.25 7.84
C GLY A 60 -9.52 3.50 8.55
N ALA A 61 -8.56 2.61 8.37
CA ALA A 61 -7.20 2.77 8.86
C ALA A 61 -6.34 3.59 7.90
N SER A 62 -5.35 4.28 8.44
CA SER A 62 -4.33 4.97 7.64
C SER A 62 -3.08 4.11 7.50
N VAL A 63 -2.46 4.12 6.32
CA VAL A 63 -1.29 3.31 6.01
C VAL A 63 -0.12 4.20 5.61
N LEU A 64 1.03 4.04 6.27
CA LEU A 64 2.33 4.56 5.85
C LEU A 64 3.13 3.42 5.23
N PRO A 65 3.25 3.38 3.89
CA PRO A 65 4.13 2.44 3.23
C PRO A 65 5.59 2.72 3.55
N ILE A 66 6.32 1.71 4.03
CA ILE A 66 7.76 1.78 4.23
C ILE A 66 8.41 0.70 3.35
N HIS A 67 9.43 1.11 2.59
CA HIS A 67 10.16 0.19 1.72
C HIS A 67 10.85 -0.91 2.55
N SER A 68 10.76 -2.15 2.09
CA SER A 68 11.26 -3.34 2.80
C SER A 68 12.77 -3.31 3.12
N GLY A 69 13.56 -2.59 2.33
CA GLY A 69 14.98 -2.37 2.58
C GLY A 69 15.29 -1.31 3.65
N THR A 70 14.28 -0.69 4.26
CA THR A 70 14.50 0.31 5.31
C THR A 70 14.93 -0.38 6.61
N PRO A 71 16.07 0.00 7.22
CA PRO A 71 16.47 -0.54 8.52
C PRO A 71 15.42 -0.25 9.60
N TYR A 72 15.29 -1.17 10.57
CA TYR A 72 14.30 -1.06 11.65
C TYR A 72 14.32 0.30 12.37
N ALA A 73 15.50 0.80 12.76
CA ALA A 73 15.62 2.08 13.46
C ALA A 73 15.07 3.25 12.61
N ALA A 74 15.35 3.25 11.31
CA ALA A 74 14.83 4.26 10.38
C ALA A 74 13.31 4.13 10.19
N ALA A 75 12.80 2.90 10.03
CA ALA A 75 11.37 2.63 9.92
C ALA A 75 10.60 3.11 11.17
N ARG A 76 11.17 2.86 12.35
CA ARG A 76 10.61 3.34 13.63
C ARG A 76 10.60 4.87 13.71
N THR A 77 11.71 5.53 13.38
CA THR A 77 11.77 7.00 13.34
C THR A 77 10.75 7.59 12.37
N LEU A 78 10.56 6.99 11.19
CA LEU A 78 9.53 7.41 10.24
C LEU A 78 8.13 7.25 10.82
N ALA A 79 7.84 6.12 11.45
CA ALA A 79 6.55 5.87 12.09
C ALA A 79 6.25 6.90 13.20
N GLU A 80 7.23 7.17 14.08
CA GLU A 80 7.13 8.16 15.16
C GLU A 80 6.90 9.58 14.61
N SER A 81 7.70 10.01 13.64
CA SER A 81 7.65 11.37 13.07
C SER A 81 6.38 11.63 12.23
N THR A 82 5.75 10.59 11.69
CA THR A 82 4.50 10.68 10.91
C THR A 82 3.26 10.46 11.75
N GLY A 83 3.41 10.25 13.07
CA GLY A 83 2.31 10.07 14.00
C GLY A 83 1.61 8.73 13.87
N CYS A 84 2.33 7.67 13.45
CA CYS A 84 1.78 6.33 13.43
C CYS A 84 1.54 5.79 14.84
N THR A 85 0.46 5.03 15.00
CA THR A 85 0.13 4.35 16.26
C THR A 85 0.88 3.02 16.37
N TYR A 86 1.07 2.37 15.21
CA TYR A 86 1.68 1.05 15.12
C TYR A 86 2.72 0.98 14.01
N LEU A 87 3.74 0.17 14.22
CA LEU A 87 4.72 -0.24 13.20
C LEU A 87 4.66 -1.76 13.05
N LEU A 88 4.28 -2.23 11.87
CA LEU A 88 4.46 -3.62 11.46
C LEU A 88 5.78 -3.71 10.68
N PHE A 89 6.78 -4.37 11.29
CA PHE A 89 8.10 -4.58 10.71
C PHE A 89 8.37 -6.09 10.60
N GLY A 90 8.35 -6.61 9.39
CA GLY A 90 8.32 -8.07 9.18
C GLY A 90 7.07 -8.66 9.86
N GLU A 91 7.26 -9.67 10.70
CA GLU A 91 6.17 -10.29 11.45
C GLU A 91 5.85 -9.61 12.80
N GLN A 92 6.65 -8.59 13.17
CA GLN A 92 6.53 -7.92 14.47
C GLN A 92 5.66 -6.68 14.36
N LEU A 93 4.55 -6.67 15.09
CA LEU A 93 3.74 -5.48 15.32
C LEU A 93 4.15 -4.84 16.64
N GLN A 94 4.45 -3.55 16.60
CA GLN A 94 4.86 -2.78 17.75
C GLN A 94 4.00 -1.52 17.88
N LYS A 95 3.59 -1.22 19.11
CA LYS A 95 3.01 0.09 19.41
C LYS A 95 4.11 1.14 19.37
N VAL A 96 3.87 2.19 18.63
CA VAL A 96 4.79 3.33 18.51
C VAL A 96 4.19 4.49 19.29
N THR A 97 5.02 5.21 20.03
CA THR A 97 4.60 6.45 20.67
C THR A 97 4.91 7.59 19.69
N PRO A 98 3.87 8.24 19.10
CA PRO A 98 4.11 9.36 18.20
C PRO A 98 4.94 10.43 18.94
N GLU A 99 5.94 10.98 18.27
CA GLU A 99 6.60 12.19 18.77
C GLU A 99 5.54 13.29 18.92
N VAL A 100 5.35 13.75 20.15
CA VAL A 100 4.53 14.93 20.42
C VAL A 100 5.29 16.12 19.87
N ILE A 101 5.07 16.43 18.59
CA ILE A 101 5.58 17.65 17.98
C ILE A 101 4.91 18.79 18.74
N ARG A 102 5.67 19.43 19.65
CA ARG A 102 5.21 20.56 20.45
C ARG A 102 4.58 21.60 19.52
N GLY A 103 3.26 21.80 19.64
CA GLY A 103 2.51 22.84 18.92
C GLY A 103 1.74 22.39 17.67
N LYS A 104 1.79 21.13 17.25
CA LYS A 104 0.84 20.61 16.27
C LYS A 104 -0.29 19.87 17.00
N ALA A 105 -1.53 20.28 16.73
CA ALA A 105 -2.71 19.59 17.18
C ALA A 105 -2.59 18.09 16.89
N LYS A 106 -3.16 17.26 17.79
CA LYS A 106 -3.36 15.82 17.55
C LYS A 106 -3.73 15.64 16.08
N THR A 107 -2.90 14.95 15.31
CA THR A 107 -3.20 14.74 13.89
C THR A 107 -4.46 13.88 13.85
N THR A 108 -5.61 14.52 13.69
CA THR A 108 -6.88 13.81 13.50
C THR A 108 -6.78 13.11 12.16
N CYS A 109 -6.86 11.78 12.16
CA CYS A 109 -7.01 11.04 10.92
C CYS A 109 -8.26 11.52 10.19
N ALA A 110 -8.20 11.63 8.86
CA ALA A 110 -9.40 11.85 8.09
C ALA A 110 -10.40 10.73 8.36
N GLU A 111 -11.67 11.07 8.37
CA GLU A 111 -12.73 10.06 8.42
C GLU A 111 -12.54 9.08 7.26
N GLY A 112 -12.51 7.78 7.54
CA GLY A 112 -12.25 6.73 6.54
C GLY A 112 -10.77 6.44 6.25
N GLY A 113 -9.82 7.04 6.98
CA GLY A 113 -8.38 6.74 6.87
C GLY A 113 -7.68 7.41 5.67
N GLU A 114 -6.36 7.26 5.63
CA GLU A 114 -5.47 7.97 4.69
C GLU A 114 -4.32 7.09 4.20
N LEU A 115 -3.85 7.33 3.00
CA LEU A 115 -2.52 6.92 2.57
C LEU A 115 -1.51 8.01 2.95
N ILE A 116 -0.51 7.63 3.74
CA ILE A 116 0.57 8.52 4.17
C ILE A 116 1.78 8.27 3.28
N GLN A 117 2.32 9.31 2.66
CA GLN A 117 3.42 9.22 1.72
C GLN A 117 4.55 10.15 2.14
N LEU A 118 5.76 9.76 1.83
CA LEU A 118 6.96 10.57 2.06
C LEU A 118 7.50 11.02 0.69
N SER A 119 7.66 12.32 0.51
CA SER A 119 8.36 12.86 -0.65
C SER A 119 9.79 13.22 -0.28
N SER A 120 10.74 13.00 -1.21
CA SER A 120 12.11 13.49 -1.07
C SER A 120 12.08 15.01 -1.09
N GLY A 121 12.17 15.63 0.10
CA GLY A 121 12.27 17.09 0.19
C GLY A 121 13.61 17.56 -0.37
N THR A 122 13.62 18.60 -1.19
CA THR A 122 14.85 19.29 -1.68
C THR A 122 15.70 19.86 -0.54
N THR A 123 15.15 19.92 0.68
CA THR A 123 15.80 20.44 1.91
C THR A 123 16.35 19.32 2.82
N GLY A 124 16.38 18.07 2.35
CA GLY A 124 16.96 16.93 3.08
C GLY A 124 16.00 16.21 4.05
N ASN A 125 14.93 16.84 4.51
CA ASN A 125 13.92 16.20 5.34
C ASN A 125 12.71 15.75 4.47
N PRO A 126 12.27 14.47 4.55
CA PRO A 126 11.09 14.01 3.84
C PRO A 126 9.86 14.82 4.25
N LYS A 127 9.08 15.26 3.27
CA LYS A 127 7.77 15.88 3.53
C LYS A 127 6.71 14.79 3.60
N THR A 128 5.91 14.82 4.65
CA THR A 128 4.74 13.94 4.79
C THR A 128 3.58 14.50 3.99
N ILE A 129 2.99 13.68 3.13
CA ILE A 129 1.80 13.96 2.35
C ILE A 129 0.75 12.95 2.77
N THR A 130 -0.40 13.40 3.23
CA THR A 130 -1.52 12.53 3.58
C THR A 130 -2.62 12.71 2.54
N ARG A 131 -3.17 11.59 2.08
CA ARG A 131 -4.26 11.56 1.10
C ARG A 131 -5.38 10.68 1.61
N PRO A 132 -6.56 11.23 1.90
CA PRO A 132 -7.73 10.44 2.27
C PRO A 132 -8.04 9.37 1.23
N TRP A 133 -8.40 8.15 1.67
CA TRP A 133 -8.70 7.06 0.74
C TRP A 133 -9.83 7.41 -0.21
N HIS A 134 -10.85 8.13 0.24
CA HIS A 134 -11.96 8.54 -0.61
C HIS A 134 -11.56 9.53 -1.73
N ASP A 135 -10.53 10.37 -1.50
CA ASP A 135 -10.00 11.25 -2.55
C ASP A 135 -9.21 10.47 -3.61
N ILE A 136 -8.44 9.46 -3.16
CA ILE A 136 -7.75 8.53 -4.07
C ILE A 136 -8.78 7.76 -4.91
N GLU A 137 -9.86 7.25 -4.32
CA GLU A 137 -10.93 6.55 -5.03
C GLU A 137 -11.62 7.44 -6.07
N ARG A 138 -11.89 8.69 -5.71
CA ARG A 138 -12.49 9.68 -6.63
C ARG A 138 -11.58 9.98 -7.82
N GLU A 139 -10.28 10.15 -7.56
CA GLU A 139 -9.26 10.34 -8.60
C GLU A 139 -9.17 9.12 -9.53
N LEU A 140 -9.14 7.92 -8.95
CA LEU A 140 -9.10 6.68 -9.71
C LEU A 140 -10.34 6.49 -10.58
N ALA A 141 -11.52 6.80 -10.07
CA ALA A 141 -12.77 6.75 -10.84
C ALA A 141 -12.72 7.70 -12.04
N ALA A 142 -12.25 8.94 -11.83
CA ALA A 142 -12.07 9.92 -12.89
C ALA A 142 -11.00 9.47 -13.92
N TYR A 143 -9.87 8.91 -13.43
CA TYR A 143 -8.81 8.38 -14.28
C TYR A 143 -9.32 7.23 -15.16
N VAL A 144 -10.02 6.26 -14.58
CA VAL A 144 -10.56 5.12 -15.31
C VAL A 144 -11.60 5.56 -16.36
N ALA A 145 -12.46 6.52 -16.02
CA ALA A 145 -13.44 7.07 -16.95
C ALA A 145 -12.79 7.81 -18.15
N GLN A 146 -11.63 8.44 -17.93
CA GLN A 146 -10.91 9.18 -18.98
C GLN A 146 -10.09 8.27 -19.91
N PHE A 147 -9.52 7.17 -19.39
CA PHE A 147 -8.63 6.30 -20.15
C PHE A 147 -9.31 4.99 -20.55
N THR A 148 -10.42 5.09 -21.27
CA THR A 148 -11.23 3.94 -21.73
C THR A 148 -10.45 2.99 -22.64
N GLU A 149 -9.47 3.48 -23.40
CA GLU A 149 -8.63 2.68 -24.30
C GLU A 149 -7.79 1.62 -23.55
N ALA A 150 -7.44 1.91 -22.29
CA ALA A 150 -6.67 0.99 -21.46
C ALA A 150 -7.54 -0.03 -20.70
N MET A 151 -8.87 -0.03 -20.91
CA MET A 151 -9.79 -0.87 -20.12
C MET A 151 -9.57 -2.37 -20.32
N SER A 152 -9.09 -2.80 -21.49
CA SER A 152 -8.79 -4.21 -21.78
C SER A 152 -7.36 -4.62 -21.47
N LEU A 153 -6.46 -3.64 -21.24
CA LEU A 153 -5.04 -3.92 -21.06
C LEU A 153 -4.75 -4.46 -19.64
N THR A 154 -3.90 -5.47 -19.55
CA THR A 154 -3.43 -6.02 -18.28
C THR A 154 -2.32 -5.14 -17.71
N PRO A 155 -2.50 -4.49 -16.56
CA PRO A 155 -1.47 -3.63 -15.97
C PRO A 155 -0.27 -4.44 -15.49
N VAL A 156 0.92 -4.07 -15.95
CA VAL A 156 2.20 -4.61 -15.48
C VAL A 156 2.85 -3.56 -14.57
N VAL A 157 2.94 -3.87 -13.28
CA VAL A 157 3.43 -2.94 -12.26
C VAL A 157 4.89 -3.23 -11.97
N ALA A 158 5.79 -2.50 -12.60
CA ALA A 158 7.24 -2.57 -12.44
C ALA A 158 7.76 -1.41 -11.58
N CYS A 159 7.05 -1.09 -10.52
CA CYS A 159 7.38 -0.08 -9.52
C CYS A 159 7.04 -0.62 -8.14
N PRO A 160 7.83 -0.36 -7.09
CA PRO A 160 7.49 -0.81 -5.74
C PRO A 160 6.09 -0.37 -5.32
N VAL A 161 5.29 -1.31 -4.80
CA VAL A 161 3.93 -1.01 -4.32
C VAL A 161 3.92 -0.14 -3.06
N THR A 162 5.05 0.02 -2.40
CA THR A 162 5.24 0.99 -1.31
C THR A 162 5.41 2.43 -1.80
N HIS A 163 5.54 2.62 -3.13
CA HIS A 163 5.56 3.93 -3.76
C HIS A 163 4.18 4.26 -4.34
N SER A 164 3.77 5.56 -4.28
CA SER A 164 2.46 6.01 -4.76
C SER A 164 2.14 5.59 -6.19
N TYR A 165 3.13 5.67 -7.09
CA TYR A 165 2.94 5.29 -8.48
C TYR A 165 2.63 3.79 -8.62
N GLY A 166 3.37 2.92 -7.94
CA GLY A 166 3.11 1.47 -7.96
C GLY A 166 1.78 1.11 -7.32
N LEU A 167 1.45 1.70 -6.16
CA LEU A 167 0.20 1.41 -5.47
C LEU A 167 -1.01 2.02 -6.19
N ILE A 168 -1.02 3.35 -6.38
CA ILE A 168 -2.22 4.06 -6.84
C ILE A 168 -2.43 3.83 -8.34
N CYS A 169 -1.43 4.19 -9.17
CA CYS A 169 -1.56 4.11 -10.63
C CYS A 169 -1.44 2.67 -11.14
N GLY A 170 -0.66 1.81 -10.45
CA GLY A 170 -0.49 0.42 -10.81
C GLY A 170 -1.60 -0.47 -10.26
N VAL A 171 -1.62 -0.69 -8.95
CA VAL A 171 -2.49 -1.70 -8.32
C VAL A 171 -3.93 -1.19 -8.19
N LEU A 172 -4.16 -0.06 -7.50
CA LEU A 172 -5.53 0.40 -7.21
C LEU A 172 -6.29 0.79 -8.48
N ALA A 173 -5.61 1.40 -9.48
CA ALA A 173 -6.23 1.71 -10.78
C ALA A 173 -6.65 0.45 -11.54
N ALA A 174 -5.85 -0.63 -11.47
CA ALA A 174 -6.19 -1.90 -12.07
C ALA A 174 -7.42 -2.53 -11.39
N LEU A 175 -7.42 -2.56 -10.05
CA LEU A 175 -8.54 -3.09 -9.27
C LEU A 175 -9.83 -2.29 -9.51
N GLN A 176 -9.73 -0.97 -9.65
CA GLN A 176 -10.88 -0.11 -10.01
C GLN A 176 -11.47 -0.46 -11.39
N ARG A 177 -10.64 -0.96 -12.31
CA ARG A 177 -11.08 -1.46 -13.63
C ARG A 177 -11.61 -2.90 -13.59
N GLY A 178 -11.52 -3.58 -12.45
CA GLY A 178 -11.84 -5.01 -12.31
C GLY A 178 -10.82 -5.94 -12.95
N ILE A 179 -9.57 -5.48 -13.14
CA ILE A 179 -8.49 -6.26 -13.77
C ILE A 179 -7.41 -6.56 -12.73
N ALA A 180 -6.96 -7.81 -12.67
CA ALA A 180 -5.89 -8.22 -11.77
C ALA A 180 -4.52 -7.72 -12.29
N PRO A 181 -3.82 -6.82 -11.58
CA PRO A 181 -2.49 -6.34 -11.98
C PRO A 181 -1.43 -7.43 -11.84
N GLN A 182 -0.42 -7.36 -12.71
CA GLN A 182 0.79 -8.18 -12.67
C GLN A 182 1.91 -7.40 -11.96
N VAL A 183 2.12 -7.64 -10.68
CA VAL A 183 3.16 -6.95 -9.90
C VAL A 183 4.48 -7.70 -10.03
N ILE A 184 5.54 -6.98 -10.37
CA ILE A 184 6.91 -7.51 -10.54
C ILE A 184 7.76 -7.02 -9.37
N THR A 185 8.33 -7.93 -8.59
CA THR A 185 9.23 -7.58 -7.48
C THR A 185 10.69 -7.48 -7.93
N ASN A 186 11.09 -8.28 -8.91
CA ASN A 186 12.41 -8.21 -9.51
C ASN A 186 12.47 -7.14 -10.59
N LEU A 187 12.92 -5.95 -10.21
CA LEU A 187 13.00 -4.78 -11.10
C LEU A 187 14.22 -4.79 -12.04
N ASN A 188 14.90 -5.92 -12.22
CA ASN A 188 15.92 -6.06 -13.25
C ASN A 188 15.29 -5.88 -14.64
N PRO A 189 15.86 -5.07 -15.54
CA PRO A 189 15.31 -4.81 -16.87
C PRO A 189 15.02 -6.07 -17.70
N ARG A 190 15.84 -7.13 -17.56
CA ARG A 190 15.61 -8.41 -18.24
C ARG A 190 14.35 -9.12 -17.72
N SER A 191 14.11 -9.09 -16.41
CA SER A 191 12.91 -9.66 -15.78
C SER A 191 11.67 -8.91 -16.20
N ILE A 192 11.72 -7.57 -16.20
CA ILE A 192 10.60 -6.73 -16.67
C ILE A 192 10.27 -7.03 -18.13
N LEU A 193 11.29 -7.06 -19.02
CA LEU A 193 11.09 -7.35 -20.43
C LEU A 193 10.53 -8.76 -20.66
N ALA A 194 11.00 -9.75 -19.93
CA ALA A 194 10.47 -11.12 -20.00
C ALA A 194 8.98 -11.16 -19.61
N ARG A 195 8.60 -10.38 -18.59
CA ARG A 195 7.21 -10.28 -18.14
C ARG A 195 6.34 -9.59 -19.18
N LEU A 196 6.76 -8.45 -19.70
CA LEU A 196 6.03 -7.72 -20.73
C LEU A 196 5.76 -8.60 -21.97
N ARG A 197 6.74 -9.44 -22.36
CA ARG A 197 6.55 -10.38 -23.46
C ARG A 197 5.59 -11.52 -23.15
N ALA A 198 5.43 -11.89 -21.89
CA ALA A 198 4.53 -12.96 -21.45
C ALA A 198 3.07 -12.48 -21.27
N VAL A 199 2.84 -11.18 -21.16
CA VAL A 199 1.52 -10.57 -21.04
C VAL A 199 1.17 -9.96 -22.41
N PRO A 200 0.26 -10.59 -23.20
CA PRO A 200 0.05 -10.22 -24.61
C PRO A 200 -0.57 -8.82 -24.78
N GLU A 201 -1.42 -8.41 -23.84
CA GLU A 201 -2.15 -7.13 -23.90
C GLU A 201 -1.84 -6.32 -22.62
N HIS A 202 -0.76 -5.56 -22.64
CA HIS A 202 -0.30 -4.72 -21.53
C HIS A 202 -0.14 -3.24 -21.93
#